data_95d51c86420210bfdb39c347845b2283
#
_entry.id   95d51c86420210bfdb39c347845b2283
#
_cell.length_a   1.000
_cell.length_b   1.000
_cell.length_c   1.000
_cell.angle_alpha   90.00
_cell.angle_beta   90.00
_cell.angle_gamma   90.00
#
_symmetry.space_group_name_H-M   'P 1'
#
loop_
_entity.id
_entity.type
_entity.pdbx_description
1 polymer ?
#
loop_
_entity_poly.entity_id
_entity_poly.type
_entity_poly.pdbx_seq_one_letter_code
_entity_poly.pdbx_strand_id
1 'polypeptide(L)'
;MTASGHHGGQGDRGEGPGDGAGARTGPGGTITTEVPARLDRLPWSRWHWMIVVGLGTVWILDGLEVTVVGNIASRLSEPGSGLTITDAQVTGMAAALYVAGACTGALVFGWLTDRYGRKKLFLITLGVYLAATALTAISFSAWWFFLFRFLTGFGIGGEYAAINSAIDELIPSRYRGRVDLVINGSFWLGAMGGSLLSVLMLNTSFFALNVGWRLTFALGVVLGLVILLVRRNVPESPRWMFIHGRAEGADELVAAAERRIEDETGRRLPEPDRAITIRTRKSTGFIEIARTVLRAYPRRAVLGFALFIGQAFLYNAITFGFGSILVRFFAVPSGDTGYYFVVIAFGNFLGPLLLSRLFDTVGRRPMISGTYILSGVLLFITAWMFGNGWLGAATMTACWCVVLFFASAGASSAYLTVSEVFPMETRALAIAFFYAVGTAAGGISGPLIFSELTQSGVVADTVLAFSIGAALMVAAGLVAAFLAVPAERRPLEDIAEPLSARAAAASAPGRAGG
;
A
#
# COMPACT_ATOMS: atom_id res chain seq x y z
N MET A 1 24.24 -11.94 -81.69
CA MET A 1 24.22 -10.52 -82.06
C MET A 1 23.77 -9.71 -80.86
N THR A 2 24.68 -8.89 -80.37
CA THR A 2 24.54 -7.64 -79.62
C THR A 2 23.68 -7.66 -78.34
N ALA A 3 24.26 -7.66 -77.17
CA ALA A 3 24.87 -6.56 -76.43
C ALA A 3 23.95 -5.40 -76.09
N SER A 4 23.69 -5.19 -74.82
CA SER A 4 24.01 -3.89 -74.20
C SER A 4 23.54 -3.90 -72.73
N GLY A 5 24.41 -3.48 -71.90
CA GLY A 5 24.23 -3.24 -70.49
C GLY A 5 23.50 -1.93 -70.18
N HIS A 6 22.97 -1.84 -68.98
CA HIS A 6 22.62 -0.58 -68.38
C HIS A 6 23.00 -0.48 -66.93
N HIS A 7 23.85 0.48 -66.65
CA HIS A 7 24.08 1.06 -65.34
C HIS A 7 22.77 1.65 -64.77
N GLY A 8 22.44 1.38 -63.55
CA GLY A 8 21.35 2.03 -62.84
C GLY A 8 21.83 2.47 -61.46
N GLY A 9 21.79 3.77 -61.27
CA GLY A 9 22.38 4.52 -60.19
C GLY A 9 21.82 4.17 -58.79
N GLN A 10 22.69 4.21 -57.82
CA GLN A 10 22.40 4.37 -56.40
C GLN A 10 21.68 5.69 -56.16
N GLY A 11 20.40 5.58 -55.84
CA GLY A 11 19.66 6.70 -55.29
C GLY A 11 19.93 6.83 -53.81
N ASP A 12 20.68 7.82 -53.48
CA ASP A 12 20.84 8.40 -52.16
C ASP A 12 19.47 8.84 -51.64
N ARG A 13 18.86 8.07 -50.71
CA ARG A 13 17.67 8.51 -49.99
C ARG A 13 18.15 9.23 -48.74
N GLY A 14 18.14 10.56 -48.83
CA GLY A 14 18.35 11.46 -47.72
C GLY A 14 17.54 11.06 -46.50
N GLU A 15 18.25 10.87 -45.40
CA GLU A 15 17.68 10.81 -44.05
C GLU A 15 17.05 12.16 -43.74
N GLY A 16 15.72 12.18 -43.71
CA GLY A 16 14.95 13.31 -43.19
C GLY A 16 15.12 13.39 -41.68
N PRO A 17 15.27 14.59 -41.10
CA PRO A 17 15.30 14.77 -39.64
C PRO A 17 13.90 14.69 -39.08
N GLY A 18 13.56 13.62 -38.36
CA GLY A 18 12.26 13.53 -37.70
C GLY A 18 11.77 12.15 -37.32
N ASP A 19 12.65 11.25 -36.82
CA ASP A 19 12.18 10.08 -36.11
C ASP A 19 12.13 10.40 -34.61
N GLY A 20 10.93 10.69 -34.12
CA GLY A 20 10.65 10.83 -32.70
C GLY A 20 11.14 9.59 -31.95
N ALA A 21 11.73 9.80 -30.77
CA ALA A 21 12.30 8.79 -29.87
C ALA A 21 11.21 7.82 -29.37
N GLY A 22 10.70 6.97 -30.25
CA GLY A 22 9.74 5.90 -29.97
C GLY A 22 10.43 4.61 -29.56
N ALA A 23 9.75 3.75 -28.83
CA ALA A 23 10.25 2.44 -28.41
C ALA A 23 10.66 1.61 -29.63
N ARG A 24 11.95 1.21 -29.71
CA ARG A 24 12.46 0.37 -30.81
C ARG A 24 12.40 -1.10 -30.42
N THR A 25 11.68 -1.89 -31.21
CA THR A 25 11.64 -3.36 -31.04
C THR A 25 12.88 -3.98 -31.65
N GLY A 26 13.69 -4.65 -30.82
CA GLY A 26 14.89 -5.37 -31.22
C GLY A 26 14.64 -6.87 -31.42
N PRO A 27 15.67 -7.60 -31.94
CA PRO A 27 15.62 -9.06 -32.11
C PRO A 27 15.29 -9.76 -30.78
N GLY A 28 14.45 -10.81 -30.82
CA GLY A 28 14.12 -11.60 -29.64
C GLY A 28 13.09 -10.99 -28.68
N GLY A 29 12.27 -10.02 -29.13
CA GLY A 29 11.22 -9.40 -28.32
C GLY A 29 11.76 -8.43 -27.26
N THR A 30 12.91 -7.78 -27.52
CA THR A 30 13.44 -6.70 -26.69
C THR A 30 12.86 -5.36 -27.13
N ILE A 31 12.55 -4.50 -26.18
CA ILE A 31 12.13 -3.11 -26.40
C ILE A 31 13.11 -2.18 -25.72
N THR A 32 13.67 -1.24 -26.50
CA THR A 32 14.46 -0.13 -25.95
C THR A 32 13.58 1.10 -25.83
N THR A 33 13.51 1.71 -24.65
CA THR A 33 12.63 2.84 -24.36
C THR A 33 13.29 3.83 -23.40
N GLU A 34 12.95 5.11 -23.56
CA GLU A 34 13.35 6.22 -22.69
C GLU A 34 12.24 6.60 -21.69
N VAL A 35 11.08 5.94 -21.73
CA VAL A 35 9.90 6.26 -20.89
C VAL A 35 10.24 6.43 -19.41
N PRO A 36 11.05 5.57 -18.75
CA PRO A 36 11.41 5.76 -17.35
C PRO A 36 12.22 7.04 -17.11
N ALA A 37 13.21 7.34 -17.93
CA ALA A 37 14.01 8.56 -17.83
C ALA A 37 13.19 9.82 -18.11
N ARG A 38 12.28 9.76 -19.10
CA ARG A 38 11.34 10.84 -19.40
C ARG A 38 10.42 11.16 -18.24
N LEU A 39 9.93 10.17 -17.51
CA LEU A 39 9.12 10.36 -16.30
C LEU A 39 9.96 10.91 -15.14
N ASP A 40 11.17 10.42 -14.94
CA ASP A 40 12.04 10.83 -13.84
C ASP A 40 12.54 12.30 -13.97
N ARG A 41 12.70 12.81 -15.20
CA ARG A 41 13.12 14.21 -15.44
C ARG A 41 12.02 15.24 -15.21
N LEU A 42 10.74 14.83 -15.12
CA LEU A 42 9.60 15.75 -15.00
C LEU A 42 9.69 16.62 -13.75
N PRO A 43 9.55 17.95 -13.85
CA PRO A 43 9.40 18.81 -12.68
C PRO A 43 8.06 18.58 -12.01
N TRP A 44 7.97 18.89 -10.71
CA TRP A 44 6.71 18.80 -10.00
C TRP A 44 5.66 19.76 -10.56
N SER A 45 4.44 19.26 -10.85
CA SER A 45 3.41 19.96 -11.61
C SER A 45 1.99 19.58 -11.14
N ARG A 46 0.96 20.24 -11.68
CA ARG A 46 -0.44 19.88 -11.44
C ARG A 46 -0.78 18.45 -11.87
N TRP A 47 -0.07 17.93 -12.87
CA TRP A 47 -0.24 16.54 -13.30
C TRP A 47 0.12 15.55 -12.18
N HIS A 48 1.20 15.77 -11.45
CA HIS A 48 1.58 14.95 -10.29
C HIS A 48 0.57 15.09 -9.15
N TRP A 49 0.07 16.31 -8.88
CA TRP A 49 -0.98 16.51 -7.88
C TRP A 49 -2.27 15.75 -8.21
N MET A 50 -2.66 15.67 -9.47
CA MET A 50 -3.81 14.88 -9.91
C MET A 50 -3.63 13.39 -9.56
N ILE A 51 -2.42 12.85 -9.73
CA ILE A 51 -2.09 11.46 -9.37
C ILE A 51 -2.13 11.28 -7.85
N VAL A 52 -1.48 12.16 -7.10
CA VAL A 52 -1.43 12.12 -5.63
C VAL A 52 -2.83 12.17 -5.01
N VAL A 53 -3.67 13.09 -5.47
CA VAL A 53 -5.05 13.21 -5.00
C VAL A 53 -5.86 11.98 -5.42
N GLY A 54 -5.73 11.53 -6.66
CA GLY A 54 -6.45 10.36 -7.17
C GLY A 54 -6.11 9.08 -6.41
N LEU A 55 -4.84 8.85 -6.08
CA LEU A 55 -4.41 7.69 -5.30
C LEU A 55 -4.69 7.86 -3.80
N GLY A 56 -4.50 9.06 -3.26
CA GLY A 56 -4.74 9.36 -1.84
C GLY A 56 -6.20 9.25 -1.44
N THR A 57 -7.15 9.65 -2.32
CA THR A 57 -8.60 9.49 -2.04
C THR A 57 -9.02 8.05 -1.86
N VAL A 58 -8.35 7.11 -2.51
CA VAL A 58 -8.59 5.68 -2.31
C VAL A 58 -8.15 5.25 -0.92
N TRP A 59 -6.93 5.61 -0.53
CA TRP A 59 -6.43 5.31 0.82
C TRP A 59 -7.29 5.93 1.92
N ILE A 60 -7.84 7.12 1.69
CA ILE A 60 -8.81 7.74 2.61
C ILE A 60 -10.06 6.88 2.75
N LEU A 61 -10.61 6.37 1.65
CA LEU A 61 -11.79 5.50 1.70
C LEU A 61 -11.50 4.17 2.43
N ASP A 62 -10.36 3.56 2.12
CA ASP A 62 -9.93 2.32 2.79
C ASP A 62 -9.76 2.55 4.30
N GLY A 63 -9.15 3.68 4.68
CA GLY A 63 -9.00 4.05 6.09
C GLY A 63 -10.32 4.21 6.81
N LEU A 64 -11.31 4.82 6.17
CA LEU A 64 -12.65 4.97 6.73
C LEU A 64 -13.30 3.59 6.96
N GLU A 65 -13.31 2.75 5.95
CA GLU A 65 -14.00 1.46 5.98
C GLU A 65 -13.37 0.46 6.95
N VAL A 66 -12.05 0.38 6.96
CA VAL A 66 -11.31 -0.58 7.81
C VAL A 66 -11.51 -0.26 9.29
N THR A 67 -11.41 1.01 9.65
CA THR A 67 -11.40 1.43 11.06
C THR A 67 -12.77 1.53 11.69
N VAL A 68 -13.83 1.66 10.89
CA VAL A 68 -15.22 1.63 11.37
C VAL A 68 -15.49 0.37 12.19
N VAL A 69 -14.97 -0.80 11.81
CA VAL A 69 -15.22 -2.06 12.52
C VAL A 69 -14.69 -2.02 13.95
N GLY A 70 -13.50 -1.45 14.18
CA GLY A 70 -12.97 -1.27 15.53
C GLY A 70 -13.83 -0.34 16.40
N ASN A 71 -14.42 0.70 15.79
CA ASN A 71 -15.30 1.64 16.49
C ASN A 71 -16.66 1.03 16.88
N ILE A 72 -17.21 0.14 16.03
CA ILE A 72 -18.54 -0.44 16.24
C ILE A 72 -18.53 -1.78 17.01
N ALA A 73 -17.34 -2.37 17.26
CA ALA A 73 -17.22 -3.71 17.78
C ALA A 73 -18.00 -3.93 19.09
N SER A 74 -17.78 -3.08 20.08
CA SER A 74 -18.49 -3.16 21.36
C SER A 74 -19.99 -2.90 21.21
N ARG A 75 -20.40 -2.01 20.29
CA ARG A 75 -21.80 -1.72 20.01
C ARG A 75 -22.52 -2.90 19.34
N LEU A 76 -21.85 -3.63 18.45
CA LEU A 76 -22.40 -4.82 17.81
C LEU A 76 -22.67 -5.96 18.79
N SER A 77 -21.93 -6.04 19.87
CA SER A 77 -22.11 -7.07 20.90
C SER A 77 -23.20 -6.75 21.92
N GLU A 78 -23.77 -5.54 21.91
CA GLU A 78 -24.86 -5.14 22.81
C GLU A 78 -26.21 -5.81 22.42
N PRO A 79 -27.02 -6.19 23.41
CA PRO A 79 -28.37 -6.66 23.15
C PRO A 79 -29.20 -5.60 22.41
N GLY A 80 -29.84 -5.98 21.30
CA GLY A 80 -30.62 -5.06 20.47
C GLY A 80 -29.88 -4.50 19.26
N SER A 81 -28.61 -4.85 19.05
CA SER A 81 -27.84 -4.50 17.84
C SER A 81 -28.38 -5.09 16.54
N GLY A 82 -29.25 -6.10 16.64
CA GLY A 82 -29.80 -6.86 15.51
C GLY A 82 -28.89 -7.98 15.01
N LEU A 83 -27.77 -8.23 15.68
CA LEU A 83 -26.90 -9.38 15.47
C LEU A 83 -26.61 -10.08 16.79
N THR A 84 -26.56 -11.41 16.76
CA THR A 84 -26.06 -12.21 17.88
C THR A 84 -24.60 -12.49 17.67
N ILE A 85 -23.75 -11.58 18.15
CA ILE A 85 -22.30 -11.62 17.97
C ILE A 85 -21.62 -11.10 19.23
N THR A 86 -20.47 -11.69 19.58
CA THR A 86 -19.68 -11.25 20.73
C THR A 86 -18.59 -10.26 20.30
N ASP A 87 -18.10 -9.45 21.24
CA ASP A 87 -16.99 -8.53 21.01
C ASP A 87 -15.74 -9.26 20.48
N ALA A 88 -15.41 -10.45 21.04
CA ALA A 88 -14.36 -11.33 20.53
C ALA A 88 -14.52 -11.74 19.07
N GLN A 89 -15.75 -12.03 18.68
CA GLN A 89 -16.04 -12.42 17.31
C GLN A 89 -15.86 -11.24 16.35
N VAL A 90 -16.12 -10.02 16.77
CA VAL A 90 -15.91 -8.83 15.94
C VAL A 90 -14.44 -8.45 15.90
N THR A 91 -13.79 -8.28 17.05
CA THR A 91 -12.41 -7.78 17.15
C THR A 91 -11.37 -8.83 16.78
N GLY A 92 -11.66 -10.12 17.01
CA GLY A 92 -10.81 -11.25 16.66
C GLY A 92 -11.18 -11.88 15.31
N MET A 93 -12.31 -12.60 15.25
CA MET A 93 -12.67 -13.42 14.08
C MET A 93 -12.98 -12.58 12.83
N ALA A 94 -13.85 -11.57 12.93
CA ALA A 94 -14.20 -10.75 11.75
C ALA A 94 -13.01 -9.94 11.24
N ALA A 95 -12.16 -9.45 12.15
CA ALA A 95 -10.92 -8.77 11.81
C ALA A 95 -9.93 -9.73 11.11
N ALA A 96 -9.73 -10.94 11.66
CA ALA A 96 -8.86 -11.95 11.06
C ALA A 96 -9.36 -12.38 9.67
N LEU A 97 -10.68 -12.57 9.50
CA LEU A 97 -11.26 -12.90 8.20
C LEU A 97 -11.13 -11.77 7.18
N TYR A 98 -11.30 -10.52 7.63
CA TYR A 98 -11.03 -9.35 6.78
C TYR A 98 -9.57 -9.35 6.28
N VAL A 99 -8.60 -9.56 7.19
CA VAL A 99 -7.17 -9.62 6.82
C VAL A 99 -6.89 -10.83 5.92
N ALA A 100 -7.47 -11.99 6.18
CA ALA A 100 -7.35 -13.17 5.30
C ALA A 100 -7.91 -12.88 3.90
N GLY A 101 -9.03 -12.16 3.83
CA GLY A 101 -9.58 -11.64 2.58
C GLY A 101 -8.58 -10.72 1.88
N ALA A 102 -8.01 -9.74 2.58
CA ALA A 102 -7.05 -8.81 2.03
C ALA A 102 -5.78 -9.51 1.49
N CYS A 103 -5.27 -10.49 2.21
CA CYS A 103 -4.12 -11.28 1.77
C CYS A 103 -4.43 -12.11 0.52
N THR A 104 -5.57 -12.79 0.48
CA THR A 104 -5.98 -13.57 -0.70
C THR A 104 -6.32 -12.67 -1.89
N GLY A 105 -6.97 -11.53 -1.64
CA GLY A 105 -7.26 -10.51 -2.65
C GLY A 105 -5.99 -9.93 -3.26
N ALA A 106 -4.99 -9.61 -2.44
CA ALA A 106 -3.70 -9.11 -2.91
C ALA A 106 -3.01 -10.08 -3.87
N LEU A 107 -3.04 -11.38 -3.56
CA LEU A 107 -2.49 -12.42 -4.44
C LEU A 107 -3.27 -12.55 -5.75
N VAL A 108 -4.59 -12.68 -5.67
CA VAL A 108 -5.44 -12.90 -6.85
C VAL A 108 -5.44 -11.67 -7.76
N PHE A 109 -5.72 -10.49 -7.19
CA PHE A 109 -5.78 -9.26 -7.98
C PHE A 109 -4.39 -8.74 -8.37
N GLY A 110 -3.34 -9.00 -7.57
CA GLY A 110 -1.97 -8.70 -7.96
C GLY A 110 -1.60 -9.42 -9.26
N TRP A 111 -1.92 -10.72 -9.37
CA TRP A 111 -1.72 -11.50 -10.59
C TRP A 111 -2.59 -11.03 -11.76
N LEU A 112 -3.87 -10.73 -11.50
CA LEU A 112 -4.78 -10.22 -12.52
C LEU A 112 -4.35 -8.82 -13.01
N THR A 113 -3.86 -7.96 -12.12
CA THR A 113 -3.38 -6.61 -12.43
C THR A 113 -2.20 -6.64 -13.39
N ASP A 114 -1.26 -7.55 -13.17
CA ASP A 114 -0.14 -7.73 -14.09
C ASP A 114 -0.60 -8.16 -15.48
N ARG A 115 -1.66 -8.98 -15.58
CA ARG A 115 -2.16 -9.54 -16.84
C ARG A 115 -3.10 -8.59 -17.61
N TYR A 116 -4.01 -7.91 -16.92
CA TYR A 116 -5.12 -7.16 -17.55
C TYR A 116 -4.96 -5.63 -17.45
N GLY A 117 -3.96 -5.15 -16.77
CA GLY A 117 -3.71 -3.72 -16.53
C GLY A 117 -4.29 -3.23 -15.21
N ARG A 118 -3.72 -2.13 -14.74
CA ARG A 118 -4.00 -1.61 -13.39
C ARG A 118 -5.33 -0.89 -13.31
N LYS A 119 -5.64 -0.04 -14.30
CA LYS A 119 -6.86 0.77 -14.32
C LYS A 119 -8.13 -0.10 -14.27
N LYS A 120 -8.17 -1.17 -15.08
CA LYS A 120 -9.33 -2.07 -15.14
C LYS A 120 -9.53 -2.82 -13.83
N LEU A 121 -8.45 -3.36 -13.29
CA LEU A 121 -8.53 -4.13 -12.04
C LEU A 121 -8.88 -3.25 -10.85
N PHE A 122 -8.41 -2.03 -10.81
CA PHE A 122 -8.82 -1.06 -9.83
C PHE A 122 -10.35 -0.85 -9.76
N LEU A 123 -11.00 -0.74 -10.89
CA LEU A 123 -12.45 -0.58 -10.93
C LEU A 123 -13.18 -1.85 -10.47
N ILE A 124 -12.64 -3.03 -10.79
CA ILE A 124 -13.20 -4.32 -10.39
C ILE A 124 -13.05 -4.51 -8.87
N THR A 125 -11.86 -4.28 -8.31
CA THR A 125 -11.59 -4.44 -6.87
C THR A 125 -12.44 -3.49 -6.04
N LEU A 126 -12.55 -2.24 -6.45
CA LEU A 126 -13.42 -1.25 -5.82
C LEU A 126 -14.90 -1.68 -5.91
N GLY A 127 -15.35 -2.20 -7.05
CA GLY A 127 -16.71 -2.73 -7.20
C GLY A 127 -17.01 -3.90 -6.26
N VAL A 128 -16.08 -4.85 -6.14
CA VAL A 128 -16.20 -6.00 -5.22
C VAL A 128 -16.29 -5.51 -3.78
N TYR A 129 -15.41 -4.62 -3.38
CA TYR A 129 -15.37 -4.10 -2.03
C TYR A 129 -16.62 -3.29 -1.69
N LEU A 130 -17.09 -2.40 -2.55
CA LEU A 130 -18.31 -1.62 -2.32
C LEU A 130 -19.56 -2.51 -2.21
N ALA A 131 -19.67 -3.53 -3.07
CA ALA A 131 -20.75 -4.50 -2.99
C ALA A 131 -20.70 -5.28 -1.67
N ALA A 132 -19.52 -5.73 -1.24
CA ALA A 132 -19.34 -6.45 0.02
C ALA A 132 -19.67 -5.56 1.23
N THR A 133 -19.27 -4.29 1.22
CA THR A 133 -19.60 -3.32 2.27
C THR A 133 -21.11 -3.04 2.34
N ALA A 134 -21.76 -2.87 1.19
CA ALA A 134 -23.23 -2.73 1.14
C ALA A 134 -23.94 -3.94 1.73
N LEU A 135 -23.46 -5.15 1.42
CA LEU A 135 -24.01 -6.40 1.96
C LEU A 135 -23.65 -6.60 3.44
N THR A 136 -22.55 -6.04 3.92
CA THR A 136 -22.24 -5.95 5.36
C THR A 136 -23.28 -5.07 6.09
N ALA A 137 -23.67 -3.94 5.51
CA ALA A 137 -24.67 -3.05 6.12
C ALA A 137 -26.04 -3.72 6.37
N ILE A 138 -26.43 -4.68 5.55
CA ILE A 138 -27.70 -5.42 5.67
C ILE A 138 -27.55 -6.77 6.38
N SER A 139 -26.46 -7.01 7.11
CA SER A 139 -26.21 -8.27 7.82
C SER A 139 -27.36 -8.58 8.81
N PHE A 140 -27.82 -9.82 8.78
CA PHE A 140 -28.86 -10.36 9.66
C PHE A 140 -28.37 -11.52 10.53
N SER A 141 -27.12 -11.98 10.31
CA SER A 141 -26.50 -13.04 11.10
C SER A 141 -24.98 -12.83 11.19
N ALA A 142 -24.33 -13.41 12.19
CA ALA A 142 -22.89 -13.36 12.37
C ALA A 142 -22.13 -13.94 11.15
N TRP A 143 -22.60 -15.07 10.60
CA TRP A 143 -21.97 -15.67 9.43
C TRP A 143 -22.04 -14.81 8.18
N TRP A 144 -23.18 -14.13 7.97
CA TRP A 144 -23.30 -13.15 6.88
C TRP A 144 -22.30 -12.02 7.07
N PHE A 145 -22.20 -11.46 8.27
CA PHE A 145 -21.24 -10.43 8.60
C PHE A 145 -19.80 -10.89 8.32
N PHE A 146 -19.40 -12.08 8.78
CA PHE A 146 -18.08 -12.64 8.57
C PHE A 146 -17.74 -12.84 7.08
N LEU A 147 -18.68 -13.40 6.31
CA LEU A 147 -18.50 -13.62 4.88
C LEU A 147 -18.22 -12.30 4.14
N PHE A 148 -19.03 -11.27 4.42
CA PHE A 148 -18.86 -10.00 3.73
C PHE A 148 -17.68 -9.17 4.26
N ARG A 149 -17.24 -9.35 5.50
CA ARG A 149 -15.96 -8.83 5.98
C ARG A 149 -14.77 -9.45 5.24
N PHE A 150 -14.79 -10.75 5.00
CA PHE A 150 -13.78 -11.41 4.16
C PHE A 150 -13.79 -10.85 2.73
N LEU A 151 -14.97 -10.71 2.11
CA LEU A 151 -15.07 -10.18 0.73
C LEU A 151 -14.71 -8.70 0.64
N THR A 152 -15.01 -7.89 1.67
CA THR A 152 -14.53 -6.50 1.76
C THR A 152 -12.99 -6.46 1.76
N GLY A 153 -12.36 -7.27 2.62
CA GLY A 153 -10.91 -7.42 2.64
C GLY A 153 -10.36 -7.89 1.30
N PHE A 154 -10.99 -8.87 0.66
CA PHE A 154 -10.60 -9.40 -0.65
C PHE A 154 -10.56 -8.32 -1.74
N GLY A 155 -11.55 -7.42 -1.75
CA GLY A 155 -11.55 -6.27 -2.67
C GLY A 155 -10.40 -5.29 -2.38
N ILE A 156 -10.26 -4.86 -1.11
CA ILE A 156 -9.26 -3.85 -0.69
C ILE A 156 -7.83 -4.37 -0.89
N GLY A 157 -7.56 -5.63 -0.57
CA GLY A 157 -6.20 -6.18 -0.66
C GLY A 157 -5.58 -6.09 -2.05
N GLY A 158 -6.40 -6.21 -3.09
CA GLY A 158 -5.94 -6.07 -4.48
C GLY A 158 -5.49 -4.65 -4.84
N GLU A 159 -5.94 -3.65 -4.12
CA GLU A 159 -5.65 -2.24 -4.41
C GLU A 159 -4.27 -1.81 -3.93
N TYR A 160 -3.80 -2.33 -2.80
CA TYR A 160 -2.55 -1.91 -2.17
C TYR A 160 -1.33 -2.07 -3.08
N ALA A 161 -1.19 -3.22 -3.72
CA ALA A 161 -0.08 -3.47 -4.64
C ALA A 161 -0.14 -2.55 -5.87
N ALA A 162 -1.34 -2.31 -6.39
CA ALA A 162 -1.56 -1.49 -7.57
C ALA A 162 -1.29 0.00 -7.31
N ILE A 163 -1.71 0.53 -6.14
CA ILE A 163 -1.47 1.94 -5.75
C ILE A 163 0.03 2.19 -5.57
N ASN A 164 0.70 1.38 -4.74
CA ASN A 164 2.13 1.58 -4.47
C ASN A 164 2.97 1.44 -5.74
N SER A 165 2.64 0.47 -6.60
CA SER A 165 3.30 0.34 -7.89
C SER A 165 3.03 1.54 -8.82
N ALA A 166 1.84 2.14 -8.79
CA ALA A 166 1.54 3.34 -9.58
C ALA A 166 2.34 4.56 -9.09
N ILE A 167 2.51 4.73 -7.77
CA ILE A 167 3.36 5.78 -7.19
C ILE A 167 4.79 5.65 -7.73
N ASP A 168 5.37 4.45 -7.63
CA ASP A 168 6.74 4.20 -8.06
C ASP A 168 6.99 4.48 -9.54
N GLU A 169 5.99 4.28 -10.37
CA GLU A 169 6.12 4.40 -11.81
C GLU A 169 5.82 5.79 -12.35
N LEU A 170 4.95 6.54 -11.70
CA LEU A 170 4.50 7.85 -12.16
C LEU A 170 5.20 9.01 -11.44
N ILE A 171 5.75 8.77 -10.25
CA ILE A 171 6.39 9.83 -9.46
C ILE A 171 7.91 9.81 -9.64
N PRO A 172 8.54 10.96 -9.96
CA PRO A 172 9.98 11.06 -10.09
C PRO A 172 10.73 10.61 -8.83
N SER A 173 11.87 9.96 -9.02
CA SER A 173 12.69 9.35 -7.94
C SER A 173 13.00 10.29 -6.78
N ARG A 174 13.24 11.58 -7.07
CA ARG A 174 13.53 12.63 -6.08
C ARG A 174 12.39 12.96 -5.11
N TYR A 175 11.13 12.65 -5.48
CA TYR A 175 9.94 12.93 -4.66
C TYR A 175 9.25 11.67 -4.16
N ARG A 176 9.63 10.49 -4.66
CA ARG A 176 8.92 9.22 -4.49
C ARG A 176 8.68 8.87 -3.02
N GLY A 177 9.72 8.87 -2.22
CA GLY A 177 9.60 8.51 -0.82
C GLY A 177 8.65 9.40 -0.04
N ARG A 178 8.75 10.71 -0.23
CA ARG A 178 7.84 11.66 0.40
C ARG A 178 6.40 11.46 -0.05
N VAL A 179 6.18 11.27 -1.35
CA VAL A 179 4.84 11.09 -1.92
C VAL A 179 4.23 9.77 -1.46
N ASP A 180 5.01 8.70 -1.48
CA ASP A 180 4.57 7.38 -1.03
C ASP A 180 4.11 7.41 0.44
N LEU A 181 4.92 7.97 1.34
CA LEU A 181 4.56 8.06 2.75
C LEU A 181 3.32 8.93 2.98
N VAL A 182 3.18 10.05 2.25
CA VAL A 182 2.01 10.94 2.38
C VAL A 182 0.74 10.27 1.85
N ILE A 183 0.80 9.59 0.72
CA ILE A 183 -0.34 8.85 0.17
C ILE A 183 -0.73 7.71 1.12
N ASN A 184 0.21 6.88 1.56
CA ASN A 184 -0.07 5.81 2.53
C ASN A 184 -0.59 6.38 3.86
N GLY A 185 -0.03 7.50 4.33
CA GLY A 185 -0.48 8.20 5.54
C GLY A 185 -1.90 8.77 5.42
N SER A 186 -2.40 9.06 4.20
CA SER A 186 -3.75 9.58 3.98
C SER A 186 -4.86 8.59 4.40
N PHE A 187 -4.55 7.31 4.53
CA PHE A 187 -5.41 6.30 5.16
C PHE A 187 -5.97 6.79 6.51
N TRP A 188 -5.13 7.45 7.31
CA TRP A 188 -5.52 7.91 8.63
C TRP A 188 -6.47 9.12 8.64
N LEU A 189 -6.51 9.90 7.54
CA LEU A 189 -7.58 10.90 7.36
C LEU A 189 -8.93 10.21 7.19
N GLY A 190 -8.95 9.11 6.46
CA GLY A 190 -10.15 8.28 6.33
C GLY A 190 -10.56 7.67 7.67
N ALA A 191 -9.60 7.15 8.43
CA ALA A 191 -9.81 6.61 9.77
C ALA A 191 -10.40 7.64 10.73
N MET A 192 -9.92 8.89 10.69
CA MET A 192 -10.51 10.01 11.45
C MET A 192 -11.96 10.26 11.03
N GLY A 193 -12.20 10.38 9.73
CA GLY A 193 -13.54 10.60 9.18
C GLY A 193 -14.50 9.48 9.54
N GLY A 194 -14.08 8.22 9.42
CA GLY A 194 -14.85 7.04 9.81
C GLY A 194 -15.18 6.99 11.30
N SER A 195 -14.23 7.40 12.14
CA SER A 195 -14.44 7.46 13.59
C SER A 195 -15.43 8.55 13.99
N LEU A 196 -15.31 9.76 13.43
CA LEU A 196 -16.27 10.84 13.65
C LEU A 196 -17.66 10.45 13.16
N LEU A 197 -17.73 9.81 11.99
CA LEU A 197 -18.97 9.29 11.45
C LEU A 197 -19.59 8.22 12.37
N SER A 198 -18.76 7.31 12.89
CA SER A 198 -19.21 6.28 13.83
C SER A 198 -19.81 6.90 15.10
N VAL A 199 -19.18 7.90 15.68
CA VAL A 199 -19.70 8.61 16.86
C VAL A 199 -21.09 9.19 16.58
N LEU A 200 -21.29 9.83 15.43
CA LEU A 200 -22.57 10.41 15.06
C LEU A 200 -23.63 9.31 14.82
N MET A 201 -23.27 8.27 14.06
CA MET A 201 -24.22 7.21 13.69
C MET A 201 -24.55 6.26 14.85
N LEU A 202 -23.61 6.06 15.79
CA LEU A 202 -23.83 5.22 16.97
C LEU A 202 -24.56 5.94 18.12
N ASN A 203 -24.84 7.22 17.98
CA ASN A 203 -25.57 7.98 18.98
C ASN A 203 -27.02 7.55 19.02
N THR A 204 -27.41 6.91 20.12
CA THR A 204 -28.77 6.37 20.33
C THR A 204 -29.87 7.41 20.46
N SER A 205 -29.50 8.70 20.64
CA SER A 205 -30.47 9.80 20.61
C SER A 205 -30.98 10.09 19.19
N PHE A 206 -30.22 9.73 18.17
CA PHE A 206 -30.57 9.96 16.76
C PHE A 206 -30.99 8.67 16.04
N PHE A 207 -30.32 7.57 16.33
CA PHE A 207 -30.52 6.31 15.60
C PHE A 207 -30.71 5.13 16.56
N ALA A 208 -31.65 4.24 16.23
CA ALA A 208 -31.82 2.99 16.98
C ALA A 208 -30.50 2.15 16.92
N LEU A 209 -30.27 1.35 17.96
CA LEU A 209 -29.08 0.52 18.17
C LEU A 209 -28.75 -0.38 16.96
N ASN A 210 -29.79 -0.95 16.34
CA ASN A 210 -29.68 -1.83 15.18
C ASN A 210 -29.55 -1.08 13.85
N VAL A 211 -29.68 0.24 13.82
CA VAL A 211 -29.67 1.06 12.59
C VAL A 211 -28.34 1.81 12.46
N GLY A 212 -27.85 2.41 13.54
CA GLY A 212 -26.69 3.30 13.50
C GLY A 212 -25.43 2.70 12.86
N TRP A 213 -25.03 1.50 13.26
CA TRP A 213 -23.88 0.82 12.70
C TRP A 213 -24.07 0.43 11.21
N ARG A 214 -25.30 0.12 10.78
CA ARG A 214 -25.63 -0.17 9.38
C ARG A 214 -25.47 1.07 8.50
N LEU A 215 -25.93 2.23 9.00
CA LEU A 215 -25.78 3.50 8.31
C LEU A 215 -24.31 3.91 8.15
N THR A 216 -23.46 3.56 9.11
CA THR A 216 -22.03 3.82 9.01
C THR A 216 -21.41 3.11 7.79
N PHE A 217 -21.75 1.84 7.56
CA PHE A 217 -21.33 1.12 6.36
C PHE A 217 -21.99 1.65 5.08
N ALA A 218 -23.29 1.92 5.12
CA ALA A 218 -24.01 2.41 3.95
C ALA A 218 -23.46 3.76 3.45
N LEU A 219 -23.07 4.65 4.37
CA LEU A 219 -22.45 5.93 4.00
C LEU A 219 -21.03 5.73 3.42
N GLY A 220 -20.29 4.75 3.91
CA GLY A 220 -19.02 4.32 3.30
C GLY A 220 -19.20 3.93 1.83
N VAL A 221 -20.28 3.20 1.50
CA VAL A 221 -20.60 2.86 0.10
C VAL A 221 -20.89 4.11 -0.74
N VAL A 222 -21.65 5.08 -0.21
CA VAL A 222 -21.95 6.35 -0.94
C VAL A 222 -20.67 7.12 -1.24
N LEU A 223 -19.78 7.25 -0.24
CA LEU A 223 -18.49 7.91 -0.44
C LEU A 223 -17.61 7.16 -1.45
N GLY A 224 -17.63 5.84 -1.43
CA GLY A 224 -16.91 5.01 -2.38
C GLY A 224 -17.40 5.16 -3.82
N LEU A 225 -18.71 5.34 -4.04
CA LEU A 225 -19.26 5.63 -5.36
C LEU A 225 -18.76 6.99 -5.88
N VAL A 226 -18.64 8.01 -5.02
CA VAL A 226 -18.05 9.30 -5.38
C VAL A 226 -16.59 9.14 -5.80
N ILE A 227 -15.81 8.35 -5.05
CA ILE A 227 -14.41 8.08 -5.36
C ILE A 227 -14.26 7.31 -6.66
N LEU A 228 -15.16 6.39 -6.97
CA LEU A 228 -15.20 5.69 -8.25
C LEU A 228 -15.24 6.67 -9.45
N LEU A 229 -15.97 7.78 -9.33
CA LEU A 229 -16.03 8.82 -10.35
C LEU A 229 -14.70 9.58 -10.48
N VAL A 230 -14.06 9.91 -9.38
CA VAL A 230 -12.74 10.59 -9.37
C VAL A 230 -11.67 9.70 -9.99
N ARG A 231 -11.70 8.43 -9.69
CA ARG A 231 -10.67 7.44 -10.04
C ARG A 231 -10.59 7.10 -11.52
N ARG A 232 -11.68 7.20 -12.26
CA ARG A 232 -11.65 6.91 -13.69
C ARG A 232 -10.68 7.81 -14.49
N ASN A 233 -10.24 8.92 -13.90
CA ASN A 233 -9.32 9.89 -14.50
C ASN A 233 -7.83 9.54 -14.28
N VAL A 234 -7.49 8.56 -13.41
CA VAL A 234 -6.11 8.13 -13.20
C VAL A 234 -5.64 7.37 -14.46
N PRO A 235 -4.49 7.73 -15.05
CA PRO A 235 -3.99 7.08 -16.27
C PRO A 235 -3.50 5.66 -15.98
N GLU A 236 -3.41 4.84 -17.05
CA GLU A 236 -2.72 3.55 -16.98
C GLU A 236 -1.21 3.79 -16.82
N SER A 237 -0.48 2.79 -16.31
CA SER A 237 0.96 2.87 -16.17
C SER A 237 1.69 2.79 -17.51
N PRO A 238 2.49 3.81 -17.90
CA PRO A 238 3.28 3.75 -19.13
C PRO A 238 4.30 2.61 -19.12
N ARG A 239 4.89 2.31 -17.94
CA ARG A 239 5.83 1.21 -17.79
C ARG A 239 5.16 -0.16 -18.00
N TRP A 240 3.95 -0.34 -17.50
CA TRP A 240 3.17 -1.54 -17.76
C TRP A 240 2.82 -1.66 -19.25
N MET A 241 2.43 -0.56 -19.88
CA MET A 241 2.04 -0.55 -21.29
C MET A 241 3.19 -1.01 -22.20
N PHE A 242 4.41 -0.52 -22.02
CA PHE A 242 5.50 -0.94 -22.90
C PHE A 242 5.99 -2.38 -22.63
N ILE A 243 5.98 -2.86 -21.38
CA ILE A 243 6.28 -4.26 -21.06
C ILE A 243 5.31 -5.21 -21.76
N HIS A 244 4.04 -4.81 -21.92
CA HIS A 244 2.99 -5.61 -22.56
C HIS A 244 2.81 -5.32 -24.06
N GLY A 245 3.80 -4.71 -24.71
CA GLY A 245 3.81 -4.49 -26.16
C GLY A 245 2.93 -3.33 -26.64
N ARG A 246 2.51 -2.43 -25.73
CA ARG A 246 1.76 -1.21 -26.04
C ARG A 246 2.66 0.03 -25.98
N ALA A 247 3.79 -0.05 -26.64
CA ALA A 247 4.83 0.96 -26.57
C ALA A 247 4.35 2.34 -27.09
N GLU A 248 3.63 2.37 -28.22
CA GLU A 248 3.09 3.61 -28.79
C GLU A 248 2.16 4.34 -27.81
N GLY A 249 1.23 3.63 -27.19
CA GLY A 249 0.33 4.21 -26.19
C GLY A 249 1.05 4.71 -24.94
N ALA A 250 2.16 4.07 -24.53
CA ALA A 250 3.00 4.55 -23.44
C ALA A 250 3.71 5.86 -23.81
N ASP A 251 4.27 5.94 -25.01
CA ASP A 251 4.92 7.14 -25.54
C ASP A 251 3.94 8.30 -25.69
N GLU A 252 2.75 8.06 -26.22
CA GLU A 252 1.68 9.08 -26.34
C GLU A 252 1.27 9.64 -24.99
N LEU A 253 1.12 8.77 -23.98
CA LEU A 253 0.72 9.19 -22.64
C LEU A 253 1.82 10.06 -21.99
N VAL A 254 3.08 9.64 -22.10
CA VAL A 254 4.21 10.41 -21.57
C VAL A 254 4.38 11.73 -22.33
N ALA A 255 4.28 11.73 -23.66
CA ALA A 255 4.34 12.94 -24.46
C ALA A 255 3.19 13.92 -24.13
N ALA A 256 1.99 13.41 -23.83
CA ALA A 256 0.88 14.25 -23.38
C ALA A 256 1.15 14.88 -22.00
N ALA A 257 1.76 14.12 -21.07
CA ALA A 257 2.17 14.64 -19.77
C ALA A 257 3.28 15.71 -19.91
N GLU A 258 4.29 15.44 -20.74
CA GLU A 258 5.38 16.38 -21.03
C GLU A 258 4.85 17.70 -21.61
N ARG A 259 4.03 17.65 -22.66
CA ARG A 259 3.40 18.86 -23.24
C ARG A 259 2.62 19.66 -22.20
N ARG A 260 1.80 18.99 -21.39
CA ARG A 260 1.04 19.64 -20.33
C ARG A 260 1.93 20.35 -19.30
N ILE A 261 3.07 19.75 -18.97
CA ILE A 261 4.03 20.31 -18.01
C ILE A 261 4.81 21.47 -18.65
N GLU A 262 5.20 21.35 -19.91
CA GLU A 262 5.85 22.45 -20.66
C GLU A 262 4.92 23.65 -20.79
N ASP A 263 3.63 23.43 -21.11
CA ASP A 263 2.60 24.48 -21.16
C ASP A 263 2.41 25.15 -19.78
N GLU A 264 2.40 24.36 -18.69
CA GLU A 264 2.23 24.86 -17.33
C GLU A 264 3.45 25.66 -16.86
N THR A 265 4.66 25.22 -17.19
CA THR A 265 5.90 25.79 -16.68
C THR A 265 6.52 26.84 -17.59
N GLY A 266 6.11 26.89 -18.87
CA GLY A 266 6.71 27.73 -19.89
C GLY A 266 8.16 27.37 -20.25
N ARG A 267 8.63 26.17 -19.84
CA ARG A 267 10.01 25.72 -20.04
C ARG A 267 10.04 24.40 -20.80
N ARG A 268 10.96 24.28 -21.75
CA ARG A 268 11.24 23.00 -22.41
C ARG A 268 11.91 22.05 -21.42
N LEU A 269 11.52 20.79 -21.47
CA LEU A 269 12.13 19.74 -20.65
C LEU A 269 13.52 19.39 -21.18
N PRO A 270 14.51 19.09 -20.29
CA PRO A 270 15.81 18.60 -20.73
C PRO A 270 15.64 17.27 -21.50
N GLU A 271 16.61 16.88 -22.31
CA GLU A 271 16.56 15.57 -22.96
C GLU A 271 16.69 14.42 -21.95
N PRO A 272 16.12 13.23 -22.22
CA PRO A 272 16.28 12.06 -21.36
C PRO A 272 17.75 11.62 -21.36
N ASP A 273 18.27 11.29 -20.17
CA ASP A 273 19.67 10.98 -19.96
C ASP A 273 20.04 9.52 -20.31
N ARG A 274 19.04 8.63 -20.41
CA ARG A 274 19.26 7.21 -20.67
C ARG A 274 18.05 6.50 -21.29
N ALA A 275 18.35 5.46 -22.06
CA ALA A 275 17.37 4.46 -22.51
C ALA A 275 17.60 3.13 -21.78
N ILE A 276 16.55 2.38 -21.55
CA ILE A 276 16.63 1.02 -21.02
C ILE A 276 16.14 0.02 -22.06
N THR A 277 16.82 -1.13 -22.14
CA THR A 277 16.41 -2.25 -22.99
C THR A 277 15.88 -3.38 -22.12
N ILE A 278 14.64 -3.75 -22.33
CA ILE A 278 13.98 -4.85 -21.61
C ILE A 278 13.35 -5.86 -22.57
N ARG A 279 13.18 -7.08 -22.09
CA ARG A 279 12.50 -8.14 -22.84
C ARG A 279 11.02 -8.14 -22.48
N THR A 280 10.15 -8.13 -23.51
CA THR A 280 8.72 -8.28 -23.29
C THR A 280 8.41 -9.64 -22.69
N ARG A 281 7.62 -9.64 -21.60
CA ARG A 281 7.11 -10.87 -20.97
C ARG A 281 5.59 -10.84 -20.89
N LYS A 282 4.93 -11.95 -21.21
CA LYS A 282 3.45 -12.01 -21.19
C LYS A 282 2.87 -12.10 -19.78
N SER A 283 3.53 -12.71 -18.84
CA SER A 283 3.24 -12.68 -17.38
C SER A 283 4.29 -13.50 -16.62
N THR A 284 4.51 -13.20 -15.35
CA THR A 284 5.37 -13.98 -14.46
C THR A 284 4.50 -14.69 -13.42
N GLY A 285 4.67 -15.99 -13.24
CA GLY A 285 3.90 -16.74 -12.26
C GLY A 285 4.35 -16.45 -10.81
N PHE A 286 3.43 -16.48 -9.83
CA PHE A 286 3.76 -16.28 -8.40
C PHE A 286 4.87 -17.19 -7.89
N ILE A 287 4.90 -18.45 -8.31
CA ILE A 287 5.92 -19.43 -7.89
C ILE A 287 7.30 -19.00 -8.41
N GLU A 288 7.39 -18.48 -9.62
CA GLU A 288 8.64 -17.98 -10.20
C GLU A 288 9.13 -16.74 -9.43
N ILE A 289 8.22 -15.85 -9.07
CA ILE A 289 8.55 -14.66 -8.29
C ILE A 289 8.97 -15.04 -6.87
N ALA A 290 8.20 -15.87 -6.19
CA ALA A 290 8.56 -16.33 -4.86
C ALA A 290 9.95 -17.01 -4.88
N ARG A 291 10.21 -17.84 -5.87
CA ARG A 291 11.53 -18.48 -6.06
C ARG A 291 12.62 -17.45 -6.33
N THR A 292 12.38 -16.48 -7.21
CA THR A 292 13.34 -15.42 -7.53
C THR A 292 13.63 -14.55 -6.31
N VAL A 293 12.58 -14.08 -5.61
CA VAL A 293 12.70 -13.26 -4.41
C VAL A 293 13.45 -14.00 -3.30
N LEU A 294 13.07 -15.23 -3.01
CA LEU A 294 13.66 -15.99 -1.91
C LEU A 294 15.08 -16.51 -2.22
N ARG A 295 15.37 -16.87 -3.47
CA ARG A 295 16.68 -17.41 -3.85
C ARG A 295 17.67 -16.36 -4.33
N ALA A 296 17.24 -15.38 -5.14
CA ALA A 296 18.13 -14.36 -5.67
C ALA A 296 18.36 -13.20 -4.71
N TYR A 297 17.38 -12.91 -3.82
CA TYR A 297 17.43 -11.77 -2.89
C TYR A 297 17.06 -12.14 -1.44
N PRO A 298 17.67 -13.17 -0.81
CA PRO A 298 17.25 -13.68 0.50
C PRO A 298 17.29 -12.61 1.60
N ARG A 299 18.33 -11.76 1.62
CA ARG A 299 18.42 -10.66 2.61
C ARG A 299 17.30 -9.63 2.48
N ARG A 300 16.93 -9.29 1.24
CA ARG A 300 15.81 -8.37 0.96
C ARG A 300 14.47 -9.03 1.30
N ALA A 301 14.36 -10.35 1.12
CA ALA A 301 13.17 -11.12 1.52
C ALA A 301 12.98 -11.11 3.05
N VAL A 302 14.04 -11.38 3.81
CA VAL A 302 13.99 -11.31 5.29
C VAL A 302 13.59 -9.91 5.75
N LEU A 303 14.16 -8.87 5.16
CA LEU A 303 13.79 -7.49 5.45
C LEU A 303 12.28 -7.24 5.20
N GLY A 304 11.79 -7.58 4.00
CA GLY A 304 10.39 -7.39 3.64
C GLY A 304 9.43 -8.10 4.59
N PHE A 305 9.67 -9.38 4.90
CA PHE A 305 8.83 -10.12 5.87
C PHE A 305 8.89 -9.52 7.27
N ALA A 306 10.05 -9.17 7.78
CA ALA A 306 10.18 -8.59 9.11
C ALA A 306 9.37 -7.29 9.23
N LEU A 307 9.47 -6.41 8.22
CA LEU A 307 8.73 -5.15 8.20
C LEU A 307 7.21 -5.38 8.13
N PHE A 308 6.74 -6.25 7.23
CA PHE A 308 5.29 -6.49 7.08
C PHE A 308 4.70 -7.25 8.26
N ILE A 309 5.38 -8.24 8.84
CA ILE A 309 4.89 -8.99 10.01
C ILE A 309 4.79 -8.06 11.22
N GLY A 310 5.86 -7.31 11.54
CA GLY A 310 5.89 -6.44 12.71
C GLY A 310 4.80 -5.37 12.69
N GLN A 311 4.71 -4.63 11.57
CA GLN A 311 3.70 -3.59 11.45
C GLN A 311 2.28 -4.16 11.40
N ALA A 312 2.04 -5.28 10.68
CA ALA A 312 0.71 -5.84 10.53
C ALA A 312 0.15 -6.36 11.87
N PHE A 313 0.98 -7.00 12.70
CA PHE A 313 0.56 -7.42 14.04
C PHE A 313 0.15 -6.21 14.88
N LEU A 314 1.01 -5.21 15.01
CA LEU A 314 0.74 -4.02 15.83
C LEU A 314 -0.51 -3.28 15.38
N TYR A 315 -0.60 -2.96 14.08
CA TYR A 315 -1.70 -2.17 13.57
C TYR A 315 -3.04 -2.87 13.66
N ASN A 316 -3.12 -4.14 13.24
CA ASN A 316 -4.39 -4.86 13.29
C ASN A 316 -4.82 -5.14 14.72
N ALA A 317 -3.89 -5.46 15.62
CA ALA A 317 -4.19 -5.65 17.05
C ALA A 317 -4.79 -4.37 17.67
N ILE A 318 -4.13 -3.23 17.49
CA ILE A 318 -4.62 -1.96 18.07
C ILE A 318 -5.87 -1.46 17.35
N THR A 319 -5.89 -1.42 16.02
CA THR A 319 -7.01 -0.85 15.25
C THR A 319 -8.32 -1.57 15.52
N PHE A 320 -8.30 -2.88 15.68
CA PHE A 320 -9.52 -3.66 15.97
C PHE A 320 -9.79 -3.80 17.46
N GLY A 321 -8.78 -3.71 18.33
CA GLY A 321 -8.91 -3.95 19.77
C GLY A 321 -9.02 -2.72 20.66
N PHE A 322 -8.69 -1.50 20.18
CA PHE A 322 -8.61 -0.30 21.03
C PHE A 322 -9.92 0.01 21.76
N GLY A 323 -11.05 -0.11 21.05
CA GLY A 323 -12.38 0.16 21.60
C GLY A 323 -12.70 -0.76 22.76
N SER A 324 -12.44 -2.05 22.62
CA SER A 324 -12.66 -3.04 23.68
C SER A 324 -11.80 -2.78 24.92
N ILE A 325 -10.56 -2.32 24.74
CA ILE A 325 -9.71 -1.94 25.88
C ILE A 325 -10.27 -0.72 26.61
N LEU A 326 -10.70 0.31 25.88
CA LEU A 326 -11.26 1.53 26.46
C LEU A 326 -12.53 1.23 27.25
N VAL A 327 -13.41 0.40 26.70
CA VAL A 327 -14.66 0.01 27.38
C VAL A 327 -14.36 -0.86 28.61
N ARG A 328 -13.49 -1.85 28.48
CA ARG A 328 -13.27 -2.88 29.51
C ARG A 328 -12.43 -2.39 30.69
N PHE A 329 -11.34 -1.68 30.43
CA PHE A 329 -10.38 -1.27 31.48
C PHE A 329 -10.59 0.17 31.96
N PHE A 330 -11.22 1.01 31.17
CA PHE A 330 -11.40 2.42 31.49
C PHE A 330 -12.86 2.86 31.58
N ALA A 331 -13.83 1.92 31.43
CA ALA A 331 -15.27 2.16 31.51
C ALA A 331 -15.75 3.28 30.55
N VAL A 332 -15.09 3.45 29.40
CA VAL A 332 -15.54 4.38 28.36
C VAL A 332 -16.82 3.84 27.72
N PRO A 333 -17.87 4.66 27.56
CA PRO A 333 -19.08 4.22 26.86
C PRO A 333 -18.76 3.74 25.43
N SER A 334 -19.38 2.66 24.97
CA SER A 334 -19.11 2.06 23.67
C SER A 334 -19.35 3.02 22.49
N GLY A 335 -20.30 3.97 22.62
CA GLY A 335 -20.56 5.00 21.63
C GLY A 335 -19.48 6.09 21.54
N ASP A 336 -18.65 6.24 22.56
CA ASP A 336 -17.67 7.32 22.66
C ASP A 336 -16.24 6.92 22.26
N THR A 337 -16.00 5.63 22.01
CA THR A 337 -14.66 5.12 21.65
C THR A 337 -14.09 5.79 20.40
N GLY A 338 -14.95 6.18 19.47
CA GLY A 338 -14.56 6.88 18.25
C GLY A 338 -13.85 8.23 18.49
N TYR A 339 -14.19 8.96 19.56
CA TYR A 339 -13.49 10.22 19.91
C TYR A 339 -12.03 9.98 20.22
N TYR A 340 -11.73 8.90 20.94
CA TYR A 340 -10.37 8.52 21.27
C TYR A 340 -9.59 8.08 20.03
N PHE A 341 -10.26 7.37 19.12
CA PHE A 341 -9.59 6.92 17.88
C PHE A 341 -9.29 8.07 16.92
N VAL A 342 -10.07 9.14 16.92
CA VAL A 342 -9.75 10.35 16.15
C VAL A 342 -8.38 10.90 16.54
N VAL A 343 -8.07 10.94 17.85
CA VAL A 343 -6.76 11.42 18.34
C VAL A 343 -5.65 10.47 17.91
N ILE A 344 -5.87 9.15 18.01
CA ILE A 344 -4.93 8.13 17.56
C ILE A 344 -4.67 8.28 16.05
N ALA A 345 -5.72 8.37 15.25
CA ALA A 345 -5.64 8.49 13.81
C ALA A 345 -4.95 9.80 13.37
N PHE A 346 -5.16 10.88 14.10
CA PHE A 346 -4.47 12.15 13.87
C PHE A 346 -2.95 12.00 14.07
N GLY A 347 -2.50 11.35 15.15
CA GLY A 347 -1.09 11.05 15.37
C GLY A 347 -0.50 10.19 14.24
N ASN A 348 -1.23 9.17 13.83
CA ASN A 348 -0.85 8.31 12.70
C ASN A 348 -0.72 9.07 11.38
N PHE A 349 -1.59 10.04 11.12
CA PHE A 349 -1.50 10.89 9.92
C PHE A 349 -0.28 11.82 9.97
N LEU A 350 -0.03 12.43 11.13
CA LEU A 350 1.10 13.34 11.30
C LEU A 350 2.46 12.64 11.14
N GLY A 351 2.60 11.39 11.53
CA GLY A 351 3.85 10.63 11.41
C GLY A 351 4.42 10.64 10.00
N PRO A 352 3.76 10.04 9.01
CA PRO A 352 4.21 10.07 7.62
C PRO A 352 4.32 11.49 7.05
N LEU A 353 3.40 12.38 7.41
CA LEU A 353 3.41 13.77 6.91
C LEU A 353 4.68 14.53 7.32
N LEU A 354 5.04 14.48 8.59
CA LEU A 354 6.17 15.23 9.15
C LEU A 354 7.51 14.53 8.92
N LEU A 355 7.53 13.19 9.00
CA LEU A 355 8.76 12.42 8.89
C LEU A 355 9.14 12.05 7.45
N SER A 356 8.21 12.14 6.49
CA SER A 356 8.43 11.71 5.09
C SER A 356 9.68 12.30 4.45
N ARG A 357 9.94 13.60 4.67
CA ARG A 357 11.12 14.28 4.14
C ARG A 357 12.43 13.68 4.66
N LEU A 358 12.42 13.18 5.89
CA LEU A 358 13.62 12.62 6.51
C LEU A 358 14.01 11.28 5.86
N PHE A 359 13.06 10.53 5.33
CA PHE A 359 13.35 9.31 4.57
C PHE A 359 14.14 9.58 3.29
N ASP A 360 13.98 10.76 2.69
CA ASP A 360 14.73 11.17 1.48
C ASP A 360 16.01 11.94 1.80
N THR A 361 16.19 12.48 3.02
CA THR A 361 17.32 13.34 3.40
C THR A 361 18.28 12.68 4.38
N VAL A 362 17.78 12.01 5.42
CA VAL A 362 18.56 11.24 6.39
C VAL A 362 18.89 9.85 5.84
N GLY A 363 17.97 9.30 5.05
CA GLY A 363 18.11 8.02 4.36
C GLY A 363 17.14 6.95 4.82
N ARG A 364 16.92 5.95 3.97
CA ARG A 364 15.98 4.84 4.20
C ARG A 364 16.33 4.04 5.45
N ARG A 365 17.58 3.58 5.53
CA ARG A 365 18.04 2.67 6.58
C ARG A 365 17.86 3.25 7.99
N PRO A 366 18.38 4.44 8.35
CA PRO A 366 18.24 5.00 9.69
C PRO A 366 16.79 5.35 10.02
N MET A 367 16.01 5.82 9.05
CA MET A 367 14.61 6.18 9.30
C MET A 367 13.71 4.97 9.51
N ILE A 368 13.85 3.92 8.69
CA ILE A 368 13.07 2.67 8.85
C ILE A 368 13.42 2.03 10.20
N SER A 369 14.70 1.79 10.47
CA SER A 369 15.12 1.16 11.73
C SER A 369 14.73 1.99 12.95
N GLY A 370 14.94 3.30 12.89
CA GLY A 370 14.63 4.22 13.99
C GLY A 370 13.13 4.26 14.31
N THR A 371 12.27 4.39 13.31
CA THR A 371 10.82 4.47 13.53
C THR A 371 10.25 3.15 14.08
N TYR A 372 10.71 2.00 13.59
CA TYR A 372 10.29 0.69 14.08
C TYR A 372 10.77 0.44 15.53
N ILE A 373 12.05 0.67 15.81
CA ILE A 373 12.61 0.46 17.17
C ILE A 373 11.95 1.41 18.15
N LEU A 374 11.86 2.69 17.81
CA LEU A 374 11.29 3.70 18.71
C LEU A 374 9.83 3.41 19.03
N SER A 375 9.00 3.06 18.02
CA SER A 375 7.61 2.70 18.27
C SER A 375 7.48 1.45 19.16
N GLY A 376 8.32 0.43 18.97
CA GLY A 376 8.33 -0.75 19.81
C GLY A 376 8.76 -0.46 21.25
N VAL A 377 9.81 0.33 21.46
CA VAL A 377 10.26 0.75 22.81
C VAL A 377 9.18 1.57 23.52
N LEU A 378 8.58 2.53 22.83
CA LEU A 378 7.48 3.33 23.39
C LEU A 378 6.26 2.47 23.74
N LEU A 379 5.97 1.43 22.96
CA LEU A 379 4.89 0.49 23.27
C LEU A 379 5.22 -0.37 24.50
N PHE A 380 6.47 -0.81 24.69
CA PHE A 380 6.89 -1.47 25.93
C PHE A 380 6.72 -0.57 27.15
N ILE A 381 7.11 0.69 27.04
CA ILE A 381 6.92 1.69 28.12
C ILE A 381 5.42 1.85 28.42
N THR A 382 4.58 1.97 27.37
CA THR A 382 3.13 2.07 27.51
C THR A 382 2.54 0.83 28.20
N ALA A 383 2.97 -0.37 27.80
CA ALA A 383 2.55 -1.63 28.43
C ALA A 383 2.93 -1.69 29.91
N TRP A 384 4.14 -1.27 30.24
CA TRP A 384 4.62 -1.21 31.63
C TRP A 384 3.82 -0.20 32.47
N MET A 385 3.57 1.01 31.95
CA MET A 385 2.74 2.03 32.63
C MET A 385 1.30 1.53 32.83
N PHE A 386 0.72 0.85 31.82
CA PHE A 386 -0.60 0.25 31.93
C PHE A 386 -0.65 -0.84 33.00
N GLY A 387 0.36 -1.73 33.04
CA GLY A 387 0.49 -2.78 34.03
C GLY A 387 0.56 -2.28 35.47
N ASN A 388 1.12 -1.08 35.69
CA ASN A 388 1.19 -0.42 37.00
C ASN A 388 -0.04 0.44 37.34
N GLY A 389 -1.06 0.49 36.46
CA GLY A 389 -2.27 1.28 36.70
C GLY A 389 -2.07 2.79 36.62
N TRP A 390 -1.00 3.26 35.96
CA TRP A 390 -0.68 4.70 35.87
C TRP A 390 -1.46 5.42 34.76
N LEU A 391 -2.15 4.66 33.90
CA LEU A 391 -2.84 5.20 32.73
C LEU A 391 -4.36 5.24 32.94
N GLY A 392 -4.97 6.37 32.63
CA GLY A 392 -6.41 6.49 32.36
C GLY A 392 -6.70 6.46 30.86
N ALA A 393 -7.98 6.53 30.46
CA ALA A 393 -8.38 6.47 29.05
C ALA A 393 -7.67 7.52 28.18
N ALA A 394 -7.62 8.78 28.63
CA ALA A 394 -6.97 9.87 27.90
C ALA A 394 -5.44 9.70 27.79
N THR A 395 -4.76 9.31 28.87
CA THR A 395 -3.31 9.11 28.87
C THR A 395 -2.91 7.86 28.08
N MET A 396 -3.70 6.79 28.11
CA MET A 396 -3.51 5.61 27.27
C MET A 396 -3.62 5.98 25.78
N THR A 397 -4.62 6.76 25.43
CA THR A 397 -4.81 7.28 24.07
C THR A 397 -3.65 8.15 23.62
N ALA A 398 -3.14 9.03 24.50
CA ALA A 398 -1.96 9.85 24.20
C ALA A 398 -0.71 8.97 23.96
N CYS A 399 -0.50 7.93 24.76
CA CYS A 399 0.58 6.96 24.55
C CYS A 399 0.44 6.27 23.20
N TRP A 400 -0.74 5.77 22.85
CA TRP A 400 -0.98 5.16 21.53
C TRP A 400 -0.76 6.17 20.38
N CYS A 401 -1.18 7.42 20.55
CA CYS A 401 -0.95 8.46 19.57
C CYS A 401 0.55 8.65 19.28
N VAL A 402 1.39 8.68 20.32
CA VAL A 402 2.85 8.83 20.17
C VAL A 402 3.48 7.57 19.57
N VAL A 403 3.12 6.37 20.06
CA VAL A 403 3.61 5.10 19.52
C VAL A 403 3.30 4.99 18.03
N LEU A 404 2.05 5.25 17.68
CA LEU A 404 1.55 5.06 16.32
C LEU A 404 1.98 6.20 15.38
N PHE A 405 2.35 7.38 15.88
CA PHE A 405 3.01 8.42 15.09
C PHE A 405 4.30 7.90 14.42
N PHE A 406 5.16 7.25 15.19
CA PHE A 406 6.39 6.65 14.65
C PHE A 406 6.10 5.38 13.85
N ALA A 407 5.21 4.52 14.36
CA ALA A 407 4.84 3.27 13.68
C ALA A 407 4.23 3.52 12.31
N SER A 408 3.44 4.59 12.11
CA SER A 408 2.81 4.92 10.84
C SER A 408 3.82 5.26 9.75
N ALA A 409 4.83 6.05 10.07
CA ALA A 409 5.92 6.33 9.14
C ALA A 409 6.71 5.06 8.81
N GLY A 410 6.96 4.20 9.81
CA GLY A 410 7.57 2.90 9.64
C GLY A 410 6.74 1.97 8.74
N ALA A 411 5.44 1.83 9.00
CA ALA A 411 4.54 0.98 8.22
C ALA A 411 4.46 1.41 6.75
N SER A 412 4.31 2.71 6.50
CA SER A 412 4.35 3.25 5.13
C SER A 412 5.67 2.92 4.44
N SER A 413 6.78 2.97 5.16
CA SER A 413 8.10 2.65 4.61
C SER A 413 8.31 1.17 4.28
N ALA A 414 7.49 0.24 4.80
CA ALA A 414 7.54 -1.16 4.42
C ALA A 414 7.12 -1.36 2.96
N TYR A 415 6.05 -0.69 2.53
CA TYR A 415 5.61 -0.68 1.13
C TYR A 415 6.67 -0.05 0.23
N LEU A 416 7.15 1.14 0.59
CA LEU A 416 8.22 1.84 -0.10
C LEU A 416 9.48 0.97 -0.25
N THR A 417 9.89 0.29 0.81
CA THR A 417 11.08 -0.57 0.79
C THR A 417 10.91 -1.72 -0.21
N VAL A 418 9.81 -2.45 -0.13
CA VAL A 418 9.58 -3.60 -1.03
C VAL A 418 9.42 -3.14 -2.47
N SER A 419 8.81 -1.99 -2.71
CA SER A 419 8.65 -1.44 -4.05
C SER A 419 9.98 -1.00 -4.68
N GLU A 420 10.92 -0.49 -3.88
CA GLU A 420 12.22 -0.01 -4.36
C GLU A 420 13.28 -1.13 -4.54
N VAL A 421 13.26 -2.17 -3.69
CA VAL A 421 14.37 -3.14 -3.64
C VAL A 421 14.22 -4.34 -4.59
N PHE A 422 13.11 -4.48 -5.29
CA PHE A 422 12.88 -5.57 -6.24
C PHE A 422 12.83 -5.09 -7.70
N PRO A 423 13.26 -5.94 -8.68
CA PRO A 423 13.25 -5.59 -10.08
C PRO A 423 11.86 -5.17 -10.57
N MET A 424 11.83 -4.24 -11.54
CA MET A 424 10.59 -3.65 -12.06
C MET A 424 9.59 -4.68 -12.62
N GLU A 425 10.10 -5.78 -13.23
CA GLU A 425 9.28 -6.83 -13.81
C GLU A 425 8.53 -7.67 -12.76
N THR A 426 9.00 -7.67 -11.52
CA THR A 426 8.42 -8.46 -10.42
C THR A 426 7.84 -7.60 -9.31
N ARG A 427 7.96 -6.27 -9.39
CA ARG A 427 7.66 -5.33 -8.31
C ARG A 427 6.24 -5.44 -7.76
N ALA A 428 5.22 -5.28 -8.60
CA ALA A 428 3.83 -5.33 -8.16
C ALA A 428 3.49 -6.67 -7.49
N LEU A 429 3.99 -7.77 -8.04
CA LEU A 429 3.79 -9.10 -7.49
C LEU A 429 4.65 -9.35 -6.24
N ALA A 430 5.84 -8.73 -6.13
CA ALA A 430 6.63 -8.78 -4.91
C ALA A 430 5.93 -8.02 -3.77
N ILE A 431 5.41 -6.82 -4.04
CA ILE A 431 4.59 -6.07 -3.06
C ILE A 431 3.40 -6.92 -2.62
N ALA A 432 2.63 -7.49 -3.57
CA ALA A 432 1.49 -8.35 -3.27
C ALA A 432 1.89 -9.58 -2.44
N PHE A 433 3.03 -10.21 -2.74
CA PHE A 433 3.54 -11.37 -2.04
C PHE A 433 3.94 -11.06 -0.59
N PHE A 434 4.75 -10.00 -0.37
CA PHE A 434 5.18 -9.60 0.97
C PHE A 434 4.00 -9.09 1.81
N TYR A 435 3.12 -8.32 1.19
CA TYR A 435 1.87 -7.91 1.82
C TYR A 435 1.04 -9.13 2.24
N ALA A 436 0.74 -10.04 1.31
CA ALA A 436 -0.11 -11.18 1.60
C ALA A 436 0.48 -12.10 2.66
N VAL A 437 1.73 -12.51 2.54
CA VAL A 437 2.36 -13.47 3.48
C VAL A 437 2.71 -12.79 4.81
N GLY A 438 3.31 -11.60 4.78
CA GLY A 438 3.67 -10.87 6.00
C GLY A 438 2.45 -10.40 6.77
N THR A 439 1.45 -9.85 6.07
CA THR A 439 0.20 -9.42 6.71
C THR A 439 -0.65 -10.61 7.17
N ALA A 440 -0.64 -11.75 6.47
CA ALA A 440 -1.30 -12.96 6.96
C ALA A 440 -0.67 -13.42 8.29
N ALA A 441 0.65 -13.46 8.37
CA ALA A 441 1.34 -13.88 9.59
C ALA A 441 1.09 -12.92 10.77
N GLY A 442 1.29 -11.61 10.58
CA GLY A 442 1.11 -10.63 11.65
C GLY A 442 -0.35 -10.17 11.82
N GLY A 443 -1.04 -9.88 10.72
CA GLY A 443 -2.36 -9.26 10.75
C GLY A 443 -3.53 -10.21 11.03
N ILE A 444 -3.36 -11.53 10.85
CA ILE A 444 -4.34 -12.52 11.30
C ILE A 444 -4.07 -12.90 12.76
N SER A 445 -2.79 -13.19 13.09
CA SER A 445 -2.43 -13.57 14.47
C SER A 445 -2.61 -12.41 15.45
N GLY A 446 -2.37 -11.16 15.03
CA GLY A 446 -2.51 -9.97 15.87
C GLY A 446 -3.90 -9.86 16.52
N PRO A 447 -4.98 -9.68 15.75
CA PRO A 447 -6.34 -9.57 16.29
C PRO A 447 -6.75 -10.80 17.09
N LEU A 448 -6.41 -12.02 16.67
CA LEU A 448 -6.79 -13.25 17.39
C LEU A 448 -6.10 -13.32 18.75
N ILE A 449 -4.78 -13.20 18.82
CA ILE A 449 -4.02 -13.26 20.06
C ILE A 449 -4.38 -12.09 20.98
N PHE A 450 -4.46 -10.90 20.41
CA PHE A 450 -4.74 -9.69 21.16
C PHE A 450 -6.15 -9.70 21.74
N SER A 451 -7.16 -10.11 20.95
CA SER A 451 -8.54 -10.22 21.41
C SER A 451 -8.69 -11.25 22.53
N GLU A 452 -8.04 -12.42 22.42
CA GLU A 452 -8.08 -13.45 23.43
C GLU A 452 -7.46 -12.97 24.76
N LEU A 453 -6.26 -12.40 24.68
CA LEU A 453 -5.56 -11.90 25.87
C LEU A 453 -6.26 -10.70 26.53
N THR A 454 -6.84 -9.79 25.76
CA THR A 454 -7.56 -8.62 26.33
C THR A 454 -8.92 -8.99 26.90
N GLN A 455 -9.55 -10.03 26.38
CA GLN A 455 -10.87 -10.47 26.87
C GLN A 455 -10.84 -11.24 28.19
N SER A 456 -9.68 -11.74 28.61
CA SER A 456 -9.50 -12.28 29.96
C SER A 456 -9.88 -11.23 31.04
N GLY A 457 -9.77 -9.93 30.73
CA GLY A 457 -9.93 -8.84 31.68
C GLY A 457 -8.76 -8.73 32.66
N VAL A 458 -7.76 -9.58 32.50
CA VAL A 458 -6.53 -9.57 33.33
C VAL A 458 -5.53 -8.57 32.75
N VAL A 459 -5.10 -7.63 33.57
CA VAL A 459 -4.14 -6.59 33.15
C VAL A 459 -2.84 -7.20 32.61
N ALA A 460 -2.33 -8.26 33.28
CA ALA A 460 -1.09 -8.93 32.86
C ALA A 460 -1.17 -9.53 31.45
N ASP A 461 -2.32 -10.09 31.06
CA ASP A 461 -2.53 -10.65 29.72
C ASP A 461 -2.53 -9.55 28.66
N THR A 462 -3.15 -8.41 28.96
CA THR A 462 -3.14 -7.25 28.07
C THR A 462 -1.72 -6.67 27.94
N VAL A 463 -0.95 -6.61 29.03
CA VAL A 463 0.49 -6.24 29.01
C VAL A 463 1.29 -7.18 28.12
N LEU A 464 1.02 -8.50 28.22
CA LEU A 464 1.65 -9.49 27.35
C LEU A 464 1.31 -9.25 25.87
N ALA A 465 0.05 -8.95 25.55
CA ALA A 465 -0.38 -8.66 24.19
C ALA A 465 0.35 -7.46 23.59
N PHE A 466 0.47 -6.35 24.34
CA PHE A 466 1.28 -5.19 23.92
C PHE A 466 2.76 -5.54 23.78
N SER A 467 3.29 -6.32 24.71
CA SER A 467 4.71 -6.70 24.71
C SER A 467 5.09 -7.56 23.50
N ILE A 468 4.19 -8.44 23.03
CA ILE A 468 4.38 -9.20 21.79
C ILE A 468 4.49 -8.25 20.59
N GLY A 469 3.54 -7.31 20.46
CA GLY A 469 3.59 -6.31 19.39
C GLY A 469 4.83 -5.45 19.42
N ALA A 470 5.23 -5.00 20.60
CA ALA A 470 6.44 -4.22 20.81
C ALA A 470 7.72 -4.99 20.42
N ALA A 471 7.83 -6.26 20.83
CA ALA A 471 8.95 -7.12 20.48
C ALA A 471 9.07 -7.34 18.96
N LEU A 472 7.95 -7.56 18.27
CA LEU A 472 7.94 -7.72 16.82
C LEU A 472 8.39 -6.43 16.11
N MET A 473 7.97 -5.26 16.59
CA MET A 473 8.40 -3.97 16.03
C MET A 473 9.90 -3.74 16.24
N VAL A 474 10.42 -3.97 17.45
CA VAL A 474 11.87 -3.86 17.73
C VAL A 474 12.67 -4.84 16.88
N ALA A 475 12.23 -6.09 16.77
CA ALA A 475 12.91 -7.10 15.96
C ALA A 475 12.92 -6.69 14.46
N ALA A 476 11.82 -6.20 13.92
CA ALA A 476 11.74 -5.71 12.55
C ALA A 476 12.68 -4.51 12.33
N GLY A 477 12.72 -3.57 13.28
CA GLY A 477 13.63 -2.42 13.24
C GLY A 477 15.11 -2.82 13.31
N LEU A 478 15.47 -3.82 14.10
CA LEU A 478 16.83 -4.39 14.14
C LEU A 478 17.18 -5.05 12.81
N VAL A 479 16.27 -5.85 12.23
CA VAL A 479 16.47 -6.42 10.89
C VAL A 479 16.71 -5.31 9.87
N ALA A 480 15.93 -4.22 9.92
CA ALA A 480 16.12 -3.07 9.04
C ALA A 480 17.47 -2.38 9.26
N ALA A 481 17.94 -2.27 10.50
CA ALA A 481 19.24 -1.68 10.83
C ALA A 481 20.42 -2.40 10.14
N PHE A 482 20.31 -3.71 9.92
CA PHE A 482 21.36 -4.50 9.29
C PHE A 482 21.13 -4.74 7.79
N LEU A 483 19.88 -4.88 7.35
CA LEU A 483 19.55 -5.36 5.99
C LEU A 483 18.93 -4.31 5.08
N ALA A 484 18.49 -3.12 5.58
CA ALA A 484 17.90 -2.10 4.72
C ALA A 484 18.91 -1.56 3.71
N VAL A 485 18.42 -1.38 2.49
CA VAL A 485 19.20 -0.91 1.33
C VAL A 485 19.05 0.61 1.23
N PRO A 486 20.15 1.38 1.08
CA PRO A 486 20.08 2.81 0.82
C PRO A 486 19.53 3.04 -0.61
N ALA A 487 18.28 3.42 -0.70
CA ALA A 487 17.55 3.60 -1.96
C ALA A 487 17.11 5.06 -2.19
N GLU A 488 17.46 5.95 -1.26
CA GLU A 488 17.06 7.36 -1.31
C GLU A 488 17.57 8.06 -2.56
N ARG A 489 16.67 8.73 -3.28
CA ARG A 489 16.92 9.55 -4.47
C ARG A 489 17.62 8.82 -5.62
N ARG A 490 17.58 7.49 -5.63
CA ARG A 490 18.16 6.67 -6.71
C ARG A 490 17.07 6.20 -7.65
N PRO A 491 17.36 6.14 -8.97
CA PRO A 491 16.50 5.44 -9.91
C PRO A 491 16.33 3.97 -9.51
N LEU A 492 15.14 3.43 -9.77
CA LEU A 492 14.80 2.07 -9.36
C LEU A 492 15.67 1.01 -10.03
N GLU A 493 16.07 1.28 -11.26
CA GLU A 493 16.90 0.42 -12.09
C GLU A 493 18.32 0.26 -11.53
N ASP A 494 18.81 1.28 -10.81
CA ASP A 494 20.13 1.25 -10.15
C ASP A 494 20.12 0.48 -8.82
N ILE A 495 18.92 0.38 -8.18
CA ILE A 495 18.76 -0.36 -6.92
C ILE A 495 18.55 -1.85 -7.18
N ALA A 496 17.75 -2.18 -8.19
CA ALA A 496 17.43 -3.53 -8.60
C ALA A 496 17.44 -3.63 -10.13
N GLU A 497 18.53 -4.13 -10.67
CA GLU A 497 18.70 -4.34 -12.10
C GLU A 497 17.61 -5.24 -12.68
N PRO A 498 16.97 -4.87 -13.81
CA PRO A 498 15.96 -5.67 -14.45
C PRO A 498 16.42 -7.10 -14.70
N LEU A 499 15.57 -8.09 -14.43
CA LEU A 499 15.91 -9.52 -14.63
C LEU A 499 16.26 -9.81 -16.09
N SER A 500 15.63 -9.13 -17.02
CA SER A 500 15.87 -9.21 -18.45
C SER A 500 17.25 -8.67 -18.86
N ALA A 501 17.74 -7.63 -18.19
CA ALA A 501 19.07 -7.09 -18.42
C ALA A 501 20.17 -8.07 -17.96
N ARG A 502 19.98 -8.73 -16.81
CA ARG A 502 20.88 -9.79 -16.33
C ARG A 502 20.93 -10.99 -17.26
N ALA A 503 19.77 -11.41 -17.79
CA ALA A 503 19.70 -12.50 -18.74
C ALA A 503 20.39 -12.17 -20.07
N ALA A 504 20.29 -10.92 -20.52
CA ALA A 504 20.99 -10.43 -21.72
C ALA A 504 22.52 -10.38 -21.53
N ALA A 505 22.97 -9.92 -20.36
CA ALA A 505 24.39 -9.89 -20.02
C ALA A 505 24.99 -11.30 -19.89
N ALA A 506 24.22 -12.27 -19.34
CA ALA A 506 24.65 -13.66 -19.23
C ALA A 506 24.65 -14.42 -20.57
N SER A 507 23.88 -13.96 -21.57
CA SER A 507 23.81 -14.55 -22.92
C SER A 507 24.74 -13.84 -23.94
N ALA A 508 25.40 -12.75 -23.56
CA ALA A 508 26.40 -12.12 -24.42
C ALA A 508 27.61 -13.06 -24.55
N PRO A 509 28.04 -13.44 -25.78
CA PRO A 509 29.22 -14.25 -25.96
C PRO A 509 30.40 -13.52 -25.32
N GLY A 510 31.10 -14.23 -24.42
CA GLY A 510 32.23 -13.67 -23.69
C GLY A 510 33.16 -12.96 -24.65
N ARG A 511 33.47 -11.70 -24.35
CA ARG A 511 34.66 -11.06 -24.89
C ARG A 511 35.84 -11.91 -24.39
N ALA A 512 36.24 -12.88 -25.25
CA ALA A 512 37.48 -13.59 -25.10
C ALA A 512 38.59 -12.53 -24.98
N GLY A 513 39.33 -12.58 -23.89
CA GLY A 513 40.45 -11.72 -23.66
C GLY A 513 41.43 -11.82 -24.79
N GLY A 514 41.84 -10.68 -25.27
CA GLY A 514 43.06 -10.46 -26.01
C GLY A 514 44.00 -9.67 -25.14
#